data_b67b717af6c1ce4679720257705b9967
#
_entry.id   b67b717af6c1ce4679720257705b9967
#
_cell.length_a   1.000
_cell.length_b   1.000
_cell.length_c   1.000
_cell.angle_alpha   90.00
_cell.angle_beta   90.00
_cell.angle_gamma   90.00
#
_symmetry.space_group_name_H-M   'P 1'
#
loop_
_entity.id
_entity.type
_entity.pdbx_description
1 polymer ?
#
loop_
_entity_poly.entity_id
_entity_poly.type
_entity_poly.pdbx_seq_one_letter_code
_entity_poly.pdbx_strand_id
1 'polypeptide(L)'
;MMIQAIMVFIDNGTLFYDAIFEKISIQNELVAGFVGALSQFGMKIFPGEELEDIVFTRHHISLTKHSIGEKEIVIMFVHDPKMNHVDIKKITTQLYMELKGKYASTLKQDLIDRSKIFALDAFLEKVLINERRPEKMLPRTRL
;
A
#
# COMPACT_ATOMS: atom_id res chain seq x y z
N MET A 1 0.17 -3.38 -17.34
CA MET A 1 -0.14 -2.28 -16.42
C MET A 1 1.04 -1.99 -15.53
N MET A 2 1.31 -0.72 -15.29
CA MET A 2 2.49 -0.36 -14.50
C MET A 2 2.25 -0.51 -13.01
N ILE A 3 1.09 -0.12 -12.47
CA ILE A 3 0.72 -0.39 -11.08
C ILE A 3 -0.14 -1.65 -11.05
N GLN A 4 0.28 -2.63 -10.26
CA GLN A 4 -0.42 -3.91 -10.15
C GLN A 4 -1.23 -4.00 -8.86
N ALA A 5 -0.71 -3.43 -7.78
CA ALA A 5 -1.40 -3.40 -6.50
C ALA A 5 -0.90 -2.27 -5.61
N ILE A 6 -1.79 -1.78 -4.77
CA ILE A 6 -1.44 -0.85 -3.69
C ILE A 6 -2.01 -1.45 -2.42
N MET A 7 -1.19 -1.57 -1.39
CA MET A 7 -1.58 -2.14 -0.10
C MET A 7 -1.15 -1.25 1.04
N VAL A 8 -1.97 -1.19 2.08
CA VAL A 8 -1.66 -0.46 3.31
C VAL A 8 -1.67 -1.45 4.46
N PHE A 9 -0.57 -1.52 5.18
CA PHE A 9 -0.42 -2.35 6.36
C PHE A 9 -0.30 -1.49 7.61
N ILE A 10 -0.76 -2.02 8.75
CA ILE A 10 -0.66 -1.38 10.06
C ILE A 10 0.34 -2.16 10.90
N ASP A 11 1.22 -1.45 11.59
CA ASP A 11 2.14 -2.00 12.60
C ASP A 11 2.90 -3.23 12.07
N ASN A 12 2.64 -4.41 12.62
CA ASN A 12 3.40 -5.63 12.36
C ASN A 12 2.92 -6.41 11.13
N GLY A 13 2.26 -5.77 10.19
CA GLY A 13 1.89 -6.41 8.94
C GLY A 13 0.42 -6.78 8.81
N THR A 14 -0.45 -6.25 9.67
CA THR A 14 -1.90 -6.41 9.48
C THR A 14 -2.35 -5.62 8.26
N LEU A 15 -2.98 -6.29 7.31
CA LEU A 15 -3.50 -5.64 6.11
C LEU A 15 -4.72 -4.79 6.47
N PHE A 16 -4.61 -3.48 6.22
CA PHE A 16 -5.69 -2.53 6.46
C PHE A 16 -6.53 -2.28 5.20
N TYR A 17 -5.86 -2.11 4.06
CA TYR A 17 -6.52 -1.78 2.79
C TYR A 17 -5.71 -2.33 1.63
N ASP A 18 -6.38 -2.78 0.58
CA ASP A 18 -5.74 -3.16 -0.66
C ASP A 18 -6.53 -2.68 -1.88
N ALA A 19 -5.83 -2.41 -2.95
CA ALA A 19 -6.41 -2.11 -4.26
C ALA A 19 -5.62 -2.90 -5.30
N ILE A 20 -6.30 -3.77 -6.02
CA ILE A 20 -5.70 -4.64 -7.03
C ILE A 20 -6.09 -4.11 -8.41
N PHE A 21 -5.09 -3.90 -9.27
CA PHE A 21 -5.30 -3.37 -10.61
C PHE A 21 -5.05 -4.43 -11.69
N GLU A 22 -4.26 -5.43 -11.36
CA GLU A 22 -3.95 -6.52 -12.26
C GLU A 22 -4.04 -7.82 -11.50
N LYS A 23 -4.60 -8.86 -12.14
CA LYS A 23 -4.74 -10.16 -11.51
C LYS A 23 -3.37 -10.78 -11.32
N ILE A 24 -2.91 -10.79 -10.09
CA ILE A 24 -1.66 -11.43 -9.68
C ILE A 24 -1.97 -12.52 -8.67
N SER A 25 -1.23 -13.64 -8.76
CA SER A 25 -1.41 -14.76 -7.82
C SER A 25 -0.79 -14.43 -6.46
N ILE A 26 -1.33 -13.40 -5.80
CA ILE A 26 -0.85 -13.01 -4.49
C ILE A 26 -1.96 -13.23 -3.47
N GLN A 27 -1.65 -13.99 -2.43
CA GLN A 27 -2.46 -14.01 -1.23
C GLN A 27 -2.00 -12.85 -0.36
N ASN A 28 -2.87 -11.87 -0.18
CA ASN A 28 -2.51 -10.62 0.49
C ASN A 28 -1.94 -10.83 1.90
N GLU A 29 -2.48 -11.81 2.63
CA GLU A 29 -2.02 -12.14 3.99
C GLU A 29 -0.60 -12.72 3.97
N LEU A 30 -0.27 -13.53 2.94
CA LEU A 30 1.09 -14.05 2.78
C LEU A 30 2.08 -12.94 2.46
N VAL A 31 1.69 -12.00 1.61
CA VAL A 31 2.53 -10.84 1.28
C VAL A 31 2.76 -10.01 2.53
N ALA A 32 1.71 -9.74 3.30
CA ALA A 32 1.81 -8.99 4.55
C ALA A 32 2.78 -9.65 5.52
N GLY A 33 2.64 -10.95 5.72
CA GLY A 33 3.54 -11.72 6.60
C GLY A 33 4.99 -11.70 6.12
N PHE A 34 5.19 -11.87 4.82
CA PHE A 34 6.52 -11.86 4.21
C PHE A 34 7.21 -10.50 4.37
N VAL A 35 6.50 -9.42 4.04
CA VAL A 35 7.04 -8.06 4.16
C VAL A 35 7.34 -7.73 5.62
N GLY A 36 6.43 -8.09 6.54
CA GLY A 36 6.65 -7.91 7.97
C GLY A 36 7.89 -8.63 8.46
N ALA A 37 8.07 -9.89 8.06
CA ALA A 37 9.25 -10.68 8.43
C ALA A 37 10.54 -10.08 7.87
N LEU A 38 10.53 -9.64 6.61
CA LEU A 38 11.70 -8.99 6.00
C LEU A 38 12.05 -7.68 6.69
N SER A 39 11.05 -6.88 7.05
CA SER A 39 11.26 -5.61 7.74
C SER A 39 11.89 -5.85 9.11
N GLN A 40 11.40 -6.83 9.88
CA GLN A 40 11.96 -7.18 11.18
C GLN A 40 13.38 -7.72 11.06
N PHE A 41 13.62 -8.58 10.09
CA PHE A 41 14.95 -9.13 9.83
C PHE A 41 15.93 -8.00 9.50
N GLY A 42 15.53 -7.09 8.63
CA GLY A 42 16.35 -5.93 8.25
C GLY A 42 16.70 -5.05 9.44
N MET A 43 15.74 -4.80 10.34
CA MET A 43 15.98 -4.01 11.54
C MET A 43 17.01 -4.63 12.47
N LYS A 44 17.09 -5.96 12.54
CA LYS A 44 18.09 -6.67 13.35
C LYS A 44 19.49 -6.58 12.77
N ILE A 45 19.60 -6.62 11.44
CA ILE A 45 20.88 -6.55 10.73
C ILE A 45 21.35 -5.11 10.56
N PHE A 46 20.42 -4.21 10.26
CA PHE A 46 20.68 -2.81 10.00
C PHE A 46 19.83 -1.93 10.92
N PRO A 47 20.18 -1.82 12.21
CA PRO A 47 19.37 -1.03 13.15
C PRO A 47 19.20 0.40 12.67
N GLY A 48 17.96 0.91 12.72
CA GLY A 48 17.65 2.27 12.30
C GLY A 48 17.41 2.43 10.81
N GLU A 49 17.56 1.36 10.01
CA GLU A 49 17.26 1.41 8.58
C GLU A 49 15.92 0.78 8.28
N GLU A 50 15.31 1.18 7.17
CA GLU A 50 14.01 0.70 6.75
C GLU A 50 14.13 -0.02 5.41
N LEU A 51 13.29 -1.05 5.23
CA LEU A 51 13.16 -1.71 3.94
C LEU A 51 12.37 -0.80 3.00
N GLU A 52 12.98 -0.40 1.88
CA GLU A 52 12.36 0.52 0.94
C GLU A 52 11.92 -0.15 -0.36
N ASP A 53 12.69 -1.11 -0.83
CA ASP A 53 12.46 -1.73 -2.13
C ASP A 53 12.78 -3.21 -2.11
N ILE A 54 11.97 -3.98 -2.84
CA ILE A 54 12.25 -5.38 -3.16
C ILE A 54 12.14 -5.51 -4.68
N VAL A 55 13.22 -5.94 -5.32
CA VAL A 55 13.30 -5.97 -6.77
C VAL A 55 13.31 -7.42 -7.27
N PHE A 56 12.32 -7.76 -8.07
CA PHE A 56 12.26 -9.01 -8.82
C PHE A 56 12.48 -8.72 -10.31
N THR A 57 12.64 -9.75 -11.09
CA THR A 57 12.91 -9.61 -12.53
C THR A 57 11.81 -8.83 -13.26
N ARG A 58 10.56 -9.07 -12.91
CA ARG A 58 9.40 -8.47 -13.60
C ARG A 58 8.55 -7.57 -12.69
N HIS A 59 8.83 -7.53 -11.42
CA HIS A 59 8.03 -6.79 -10.45
C HIS A 59 8.95 -6.04 -9.51
N HIS A 60 8.52 -4.86 -9.14
CA HIS A 60 9.20 -4.06 -8.13
C HIS A 60 8.20 -3.79 -7.01
N ILE A 61 8.63 -3.96 -5.78
CA ILE A 61 7.81 -3.62 -4.62
C ILE A 61 8.46 -2.42 -3.95
N SER A 62 7.73 -1.31 -3.89
CA SER A 62 8.17 -0.10 -3.20
C SER A 62 7.40 0.03 -1.90
N LEU A 63 8.11 0.36 -0.84
CA LEU A 63 7.58 0.46 0.51
C LEU A 63 7.91 1.82 1.10
N THR A 64 6.92 2.46 1.72
CA THR A 64 7.14 3.69 2.48
C THR A 64 6.47 3.58 3.84
N LYS A 65 7.15 4.04 4.86
CA LYS A 65 6.69 3.99 6.24
C LYS A 65 6.24 5.37 6.68
N HIS A 66 5.07 5.44 7.30
CA HIS A 66 4.49 6.70 7.76
C HIS A 66 3.90 6.52 9.16
N SER A 67 3.75 7.64 9.87
CA SER A 67 3.10 7.64 11.18
C SER A 67 1.80 8.41 11.11
N ILE A 68 0.74 7.86 11.70
CA ILE A 68 -0.54 8.53 11.89
C ILE A 68 -0.91 8.35 13.36
N GLY A 69 -0.75 9.44 14.13
CA GLY A 69 -0.88 9.35 15.58
C GLY A 69 0.17 8.41 16.15
N GLU A 70 -0.28 7.41 16.93
CA GLU A 70 0.61 6.39 17.50
C GLU A 70 0.77 5.16 16.59
N LYS A 71 0.04 5.11 15.49
CA LYS A 71 0.10 4.00 14.55
C LYS A 71 1.16 4.23 13.49
N GLU A 72 1.91 3.18 13.18
CA GLU A 72 2.77 3.16 12.01
C GLU A 72 2.07 2.41 10.88
N ILE A 73 2.14 2.97 9.69
CA ILE A 73 1.60 2.32 8.50
C ILE A 73 2.71 2.15 7.46
N VAL A 74 2.56 1.13 6.65
CA VAL A 74 3.42 0.91 5.48
C VAL A 74 2.52 0.94 4.25
N ILE A 75 2.85 1.79 3.30
CA ILE A 75 2.19 1.84 2.00
C ILE A 75 3.08 1.10 1.02
N MET A 76 2.52 0.09 0.38
CA MET A 76 3.25 -0.78 -0.53
C MET A 76 2.65 -0.70 -1.93
N PHE A 77 3.53 -0.52 -2.91
CA PHE A 77 3.18 -0.61 -4.33
C PHE A 77 3.84 -1.83 -4.95
N VAL A 78 3.05 -2.62 -5.66
CA VAL A 78 3.60 -3.63 -6.57
C VAL A 78 3.44 -3.05 -7.97
N HIS A 79 4.55 -2.89 -8.68
CA HIS A 79 4.54 -2.19 -9.95
C HIS A 79 5.61 -2.71 -10.92
N ASP A 80 5.49 -2.31 -12.17
CA ASP A 80 6.49 -2.58 -13.19
C ASP A 80 7.80 -1.88 -12.82
N PRO A 81 8.97 -2.52 -13.00
CA PRO A 81 10.27 -1.88 -12.72
C PRO A 81 10.51 -0.59 -13.50
N LYS A 82 9.83 -0.41 -14.62
CA LYS A 82 9.97 0.79 -15.46
C LYS A 82 9.17 1.98 -14.96
N MET A 83 8.32 1.79 -13.96
CA MET A 83 7.50 2.89 -13.44
C MET A 83 8.37 3.93 -12.75
N ASN A 84 8.05 5.21 -13.01
CA ASN A 84 8.79 6.33 -12.45
C ASN A 84 8.52 6.46 -10.94
N HIS A 85 9.58 6.57 -10.15
CA HIS A 85 9.49 6.75 -8.70
C HIS A 85 8.77 8.04 -8.30
N VAL A 86 8.83 9.08 -9.14
CA VAL A 86 8.16 10.35 -8.88
C VAL A 86 6.64 10.14 -8.85
N ASP A 87 6.11 9.34 -9.78
CA ASP A 87 4.68 9.04 -9.84
C ASP A 87 4.22 8.24 -8.62
N ILE A 88 5.02 7.24 -8.22
CA ILE A 88 4.74 6.44 -7.02
C ILE A 88 4.69 7.35 -5.80
N LYS A 89 5.66 8.24 -5.66
CA LYS A 89 5.76 9.18 -4.54
C LYS A 89 4.57 10.13 -4.47
N LYS A 90 4.11 10.63 -5.61
CA LYS A 90 2.93 11.50 -5.68
C LYS A 90 1.67 10.78 -5.20
N ILE A 91 1.45 9.57 -5.68
CA ILE A 91 0.28 8.76 -5.28
C ILE A 91 0.37 8.41 -3.81
N THR A 92 1.54 7.99 -3.35
CA THR A 92 1.79 7.65 -1.94
C THR A 92 1.47 8.85 -1.03
N THR A 93 1.96 10.04 -1.38
CA THR A 93 1.73 11.23 -0.58
C THR A 93 0.25 11.57 -0.48
N GLN A 94 -0.48 11.49 -1.58
CA GLN A 94 -1.91 11.78 -1.59
C GLN A 94 -2.67 10.75 -0.76
N LEU A 95 -2.34 9.47 -0.89
CA LEU A 95 -2.96 8.40 -0.10
C LEU A 95 -2.67 8.58 1.39
N TYR A 96 -1.44 8.88 1.76
CA TYR A 96 -1.07 9.15 3.14
C TYR A 96 -1.87 10.32 3.73
N MET A 97 -1.98 11.41 2.98
CA MET A 97 -2.73 12.59 3.45
C MET A 97 -4.20 12.28 3.65
N GLU A 98 -4.79 11.47 2.79
CA GLU A 98 -6.19 11.05 2.94
C GLU A 98 -6.35 10.16 4.17
N LEU A 99 -5.48 9.18 4.37
CA LEU A 99 -5.51 8.30 5.53
C LEU A 99 -5.37 9.10 6.83
N LYS A 100 -4.44 10.02 6.86
CA LYS A 100 -4.21 10.88 8.02
C LYS A 100 -5.41 11.79 8.31
N GLY A 101 -6.02 12.35 7.27
CA GLY A 101 -7.10 13.32 7.43
C GLY A 101 -8.45 12.70 7.77
N LYS A 102 -8.76 11.52 7.24
CA LYS A 102 -10.10 10.93 7.35
C LYS A 102 -10.16 9.56 8.00
N TYR A 103 -9.05 8.86 8.15
CA TYR A 103 -9.05 7.47 8.60
C TYR A 103 -8.28 7.24 9.90
N ALA A 104 -7.87 8.29 10.58
CA ALA A 104 -7.08 8.17 11.81
C ALA A 104 -7.79 7.34 12.89
N SER A 105 -9.07 7.57 13.10
CA SER A 105 -9.85 6.81 14.09
C SER A 105 -10.08 5.37 13.65
N THR A 106 -10.27 5.15 12.35
CA THR A 106 -10.42 3.81 11.78
C THR A 106 -9.13 3.00 11.98
N LEU A 107 -7.97 3.63 11.78
CA LEU A 107 -6.67 3.01 12.00
C LEU A 107 -6.47 2.60 13.45
N LYS A 108 -6.97 3.37 14.41
CA LYS A 108 -6.90 3.02 15.84
C LYS A 108 -7.64 1.72 16.15
N GLN A 109 -8.69 1.41 15.41
CA GLN A 109 -9.50 0.22 15.59
C GLN A 109 -8.95 -1.00 14.84
N ASP A 110 -7.89 -0.83 14.05
CA ASP A 110 -7.28 -1.85 13.21
C ASP A 110 -8.26 -2.50 12.22
N LEU A 111 -9.38 -1.85 11.97
CA LEU A 111 -10.46 -2.40 11.16
C LEU A 111 -11.07 -1.31 10.29
N ILE A 112 -11.24 -1.62 9.01
CA ILE A 112 -11.91 -0.73 8.07
C ILE A 112 -13.23 -1.38 7.63
N ASP A 113 -14.34 -0.66 7.79
CA ASP A 113 -15.62 -1.16 7.34
C ASP A 113 -15.79 -1.01 5.82
N ARG A 114 -16.83 -1.69 5.30
CA ARG A 114 -17.07 -1.77 3.85
C ARG A 114 -17.32 -0.40 3.21
N SER A 115 -18.06 0.48 3.88
CA SER A 115 -18.36 1.80 3.34
C SER A 115 -17.10 2.65 3.21
N LYS A 116 -16.19 2.52 4.16
CA LYS A 116 -14.91 3.23 4.15
C LYS A 116 -13.95 2.67 3.10
N ILE A 117 -13.98 1.34 2.88
CA ILE A 117 -13.23 0.73 1.78
C ILE A 117 -13.67 1.31 0.44
N PHE A 118 -14.97 1.39 0.18
CA PHE A 118 -15.48 1.96 -1.07
C PHE A 118 -15.16 3.44 -1.20
N ALA A 119 -15.21 4.19 -0.10
CA ALA A 119 -14.82 5.60 -0.11
C ALA A 119 -13.35 5.78 -0.47
N LEU A 120 -12.49 4.93 0.07
CA LEU A 120 -11.07 4.96 -0.22
C LEU A 120 -10.78 4.50 -1.66
N ASP A 121 -11.53 3.52 -2.17
CA ASP A 121 -11.46 3.12 -3.57
C ASP A 121 -11.78 4.30 -4.50
N ALA A 122 -12.85 5.03 -4.21
CA ALA A 122 -13.27 6.20 -5.00
C ALA A 122 -12.21 7.30 -4.96
N PHE A 123 -11.60 7.53 -3.80
CA PHE A 123 -10.52 8.49 -3.66
C PHE A 123 -9.31 8.09 -4.53
N LEU A 124 -8.91 6.83 -4.46
CA LEU A 124 -7.77 6.32 -5.22
C LEU A 124 -8.00 6.41 -6.72
N GLU A 125 -9.19 6.06 -7.18
CA GLU A 125 -9.55 6.20 -8.59
C GLU A 125 -9.43 7.65 -9.05
N LYS A 126 -9.88 8.59 -8.23
CA LYS A 126 -9.76 10.02 -8.52
C LYS A 126 -8.29 10.46 -8.59
N VAL A 127 -7.45 9.98 -7.67
CA VAL A 127 -6.01 10.27 -7.69
C VAL A 127 -5.38 9.76 -8.98
N LEU A 128 -5.69 8.54 -9.39
CA LEU A 128 -5.15 7.95 -10.61
C LEU A 128 -5.55 8.75 -11.84
N ILE A 129 -6.81 9.18 -11.92
CA ILE A 129 -7.28 10.03 -13.01
C ILE A 129 -6.51 11.36 -13.03
N ASN A 130 -6.37 12.01 -11.88
CA ASN A 130 -5.66 13.28 -11.76
C ASN A 130 -4.19 13.16 -12.15
N GLU A 131 -3.56 12.02 -11.87
CA GLU A 131 -2.18 11.75 -12.25
C GLU A 131 -2.06 11.11 -13.65
N ARG A 132 -3.15 11.10 -14.41
CA ARG A 132 -3.21 10.58 -15.79
C ARG A 132 -2.77 9.13 -15.88
N ARG A 133 -3.11 8.33 -14.87
CA ARG A 133 -2.81 6.90 -14.85
C ARG A 133 -3.94 6.11 -15.50
N PRO A 134 -3.63 5.14 -16.37
CA PRO A 134 -4.65 4.32 -17.03
C PRO A 134 -5.18 3.17 -16.17
N GLU A 135 -4.53 2.87 -15.06
CA GLU A 135 -4.85 1.73 -14.23
C GLU A 135 -6.27 1.85 -13.67
N LYS A 136 -7.01 0.74 -13.74
CA LYS A 136 -8.36 0.65 -13.18
C LYS A 136 -8.39 -0.49 -12.18
N MET A 137 -9.00 -0.20 -11.03
CA MET A 137 -9.13 -1.18 -9.96
C MET A 137 -10.01 -2.33 -10.40
N LEU A 138 -9.58 -3.57 -10.10
CA LEU A 138 -10.39 -4.74 -10.33
C LEU A 138 -11.55 -4.76 -9.33
N PRO A 139 -12.72 -5.33 -9.71
CA PRO A 139 -13.82 -5.46 -8.78
C PRO A 139 -13.42 -6.26 -7.54
N ARG A 140 -13.91 -5.83 -6.38
CA ARG A 140 -13.69 -6.55 -5.15
C ARG A 140 -14.59 -7.77 -5.09
N THR A 141 -13.98 -8.92 -4.88
CA THR A 141 -14.72 -10.18 -4.73
C THR A 141 -14.94 -10.56 -3.27
N ARG A 142 -14.29 -9.86 -2.36
CA ARG A 142 -14.47 -10.07 -0.91
C ARG A 142 -15.80 -9.48 -0.45
N LEU A 143 -16.44 -10.17 0.40
CA LEU A 143 -17.69 -9.70 1.02
C LEU A 143 -17.48 -9.37 2.48
#